data_c422ac793d2381e608620630628b4dae
#
_entry.id   c422ac793d2381e608620630628b4dae
#
_cell.length_a   1.000
_cell.length_b   1.000
_cell.length_c   1.000
_cell.angle_alpha   90.00
_cell.angle_beta   90.00
_cell.angle_gamma   90.00
#
_symmetry.space_group_name_H-M   'P 1'
#
loop_
_entity.id
_entity.type
_entity.pdbx_description
1 polymer ?
#
loop_
_entity_poly.entity_id
_entity_poly.type
_entity_poly.pdbx_seq_one_letter_code
_entity_poly.pdbx_strand_id
1 'polypeptide(L)'
;MSDMRSRHKILEATRALIAEQGFDGVNIAAAAQAAGVSRQTVYSIFGSREELVSSAIADLTVHVLGDIHARVDTIDTSIAYVVELIVAGRSAVRADPVLALLLRAQQGNPVFDTGMMSRAKPVAREFLSPLAARDPHVADNLDNIVEIALRLGLSVVLFDSDAVHTDDDLREFLTMWLRPALEPT
;
A
#
# COMPACT_ATOMS: atom_id res chain seq x y z
N MET A 1 17.17 13.93 19.10
CA MET A 1 17.83 13.11 18.05
C MET A 1 17.95 11.63 18.43
N SER A 2 18.25 11.26 19.66
CA SER A 2 18.33 9.84 20.11
C SER A 2 16.97 9.12 20.01
N ASP A 3 15.89 9.79 20.38
CA ASP A 3 14.54 9.22 20.44
C ASP A 3 13.96 8.88 19.05
N MET A 4 14.15 9.75 18.06
CA MET A 4 13.76 9.46 16.67
C MET A 4 14.50 8.26 16.08
N ARG A 5 15.80 8.13 16.38
CA ARG A 5 16.61 7.00 15.92
C ARG A 5 16.16 5.68 16.58
N SER A 6 15.82 5.73 17.86
CA SER A 6 15.30 4.58 18.59
C SER A 6 13.93 4.18 18.06
N ARG A 7 13.04 5.15 17.81
CA ARG A 7 11.70 4.90 17.22
C ARG A 7 11.82 4.19 15.88
N HIS A 8 12.65 4.67 14.96
CA HIS A 8 12.84 4.05 13.65
C HIS A 8 13.33 2.59 13.76
N LYS A 9 14.38 2.34 14.58
CA LYS A 9 14.89 0.97 14.81
C LYS A 9 13.84 0.02 15.38
N ILE A 10 12.98 0.51 16.28
CA ILE A 10 11.92 -0.31 16.86
C ILE A 10 10.86 -0.63 15.81
N LEU A 11 10.48 0.32 14.95
CA LEU A 11 9.52 0.09 13.87
C LEU A 11 10.06 -0.92 12.84
N GLU A 12 11.33 -0.80 12.43
CA GLU A 12 11.98 -1.76 11.53
C GLU A 12 12.02 -3.17 12.14
N ALA A 13 12.45 -3.28 13.40
CA ALA A 13 12.48 -4.56 14.12
C ALA A 13 11.08 -5.17 14.25
N THR A 14 10.06 -4.35 14.48
CA THR A 14 8.66 -4.80 14.56
C THR A 14 8.17 -5.32 13.23
N ARG A 15 8.48 -4.65 12.11
CA ARG A 15 8.15 -5.13 10.76
C ARG A 15 8.82 -6.48 10.45
N ALA A 16 10.10 -6.63 10.81
CA ALA A 16 10.80 -7.90 10.64
C ALA A 16 10.12 -9.04 11.44
N LEU A 17 9.73 -8.78 12.68
CA LEU A 17 8.99 -9.75 13.51
C LEU A 17 7.62 -10.11 12.90
N ILE A 18 6.88 -9.13 12.37
CA ILE A 18 5.61 -9.38 11.68
C ILE A 18 5.84 -10.28 10.46
N ALA A 19 6.87 -9.98 9.65
CA ALA A 19 7.19 -10.74 8.45
C ALA A 19 7.56 -12.21 8.75
N GLU A 20 8.30 -12.45 9.85
CA GLU A 20 8.79 -13.77 10.21
C GLU A 20 7.78 -14.61 10.99
N GLN A 21 7.03 -14.00 11.91
CA GLN A 21 6.22 -14.70 12.92
C GLN A 21 4.73 -14.33 12.88
N GLY A 22 4.35 -13.43 11.96
CA GLY A 22 3.00 -12.85 11.92
C GLY A 22 2.73 -11.86 13.06
N PHE A 23 1.51 -11.32 13.07
CA PHE A 23 1.11 -10.32 14.07
C PHE A 23 1.11 -10.86 15.50
N ASP A 24 0.81 -12.15 15.68
CA ASP A 24 0.75 -12.78 16.99
C ASP A 24 2.15 -12.97 17.61
N GLY A 25 3.20 -13.05 16.80
CA GLY A 25 4.58 -13.15 17.25
C GLY A 25 5.14 -11.84 17.84
N VAL A 26 4.50 -10.70 17.56
CA VAL A 26 4.97 -9.40 18.06
C VAL A 26 4.62 -9.22 19.53
N ASN A 27 5.62 -8.96 20.35
CA ASN A 27 5.46 -8.48 21.72
C ASN A 27 6.58 -7.46 22.06
N ILE A 28 6.36 -6.68 23.11
CA ILE A 28 7.28 -5.60 23.52
C ILE A 28 8.70 -6.13 23.81
N ALA A 29 8.80 -7.34 24.37
CA ALA A 29 10.10 -7.93 24.71
C ALA A 29 10.88 -8.33 23.45
N ALA A 30 10.23 -8.96 22.50
CA ALA A 30 10.83 -9.36 21.22
C ALA A 30 11.24 -8.12 20.41
N ALA A 31 10.36 -7.11 20.32
CA ALA A 31 10.67 -5.87 19.63
C ALA A 31 11.84 -5.11 20.27
N ALA A 32 11.90 -5.02 21.59
CA ALA A 32 13.01 -4.40 22.31
C ALA A 32 14.34 -5.14 22.06
N GLN A 33 14.31 -6.47 22.12
CA GLN A 33 15.49 -7.30 21.87
C GLN A 33 15.96 -7.14 20.42
N ALA A 34 15.07 -7.23 19.44
CA ALA A 34 15.42 -7.11 18.03
C ALA A 34 15.95 -5.70 17.68
N ALA A 35 15.38 -4.65 18.29
CA ALA A 35 15.83 -3.27 18.10
C ALA A 35 17.11 -2.89 18.89
N GLY A 36 17.56 -3.75 19.80
CA GLY A 36 18.71 -3.46 20.69
C GLY A 36 18.43 -2.33 21.69
N VAL A 37 17.21 -2.24 22.21
CA VAL A 37 16.78 -1.23 23.20
C VAL A 37 16.16 -1.89 24.43
N SER A 38 15.93 -1.10 25.51
CA SER A 38 15.23 -1.60 26.67
C SER A 38 13.72 -1.71 26.42
N ARG A 39 13.02 -2.64 27.11
CA ARG A 39 11.54 -2.70 27.10
C ARG A 39 10.91 -1.38 27.54
N GLN A 40 11.53 -0.72 28.53
CA GLN A 40 11.08 0.59 29.01
C GLN A 40 11.12 1.65 27.92
N THR A 41 12.16 1.61 27.04
CA THR A 41 12.24 2.50 25.87
C THR A 41 11.09 2.27 24.92
N VAL A 42 10.74 1.01 24.63
CA VAL A 42 9.59 0.69 23.75
C VAL A 42 8.28 1.17 24.37
N TYR A 43 8.05 0.90 25.68
CA TYR A 43 6.86 1.38 26.38
C TYR A 43 6.77 2.90 26.43
N SER A 44 7.90 3.59 26.64
CA SER A 44 7.93 5.06 26.66
C SER A 44 7.55 5.69 25.32
N ILE A 45 7.89 5.04 24.20
CA ILE A 45 7.66 5.59 22.87
C ILE A 45 6.27 5.21 22.32
N PHE A 46 5.80 3.99 22.57
CA PHE A 46 4.60 3.44 21.94
C PHE A 46 3.46 3.15 22.92
N GLY A 47 3.72 3.03 24.21
CA GLY A 47 2.70 2.80 25.23
C GLY A 47 2.18 1.36 25.30
N SER A 48 1.82 0.74 24.19
CA SER A 48 1.28 -0.61 24.14
C SER A 48 1.81 -1.41 22.92
N ARG A 49 1.54 -2.73 22.92
CA ARG A 49 1.82 -3.60 21.76
C ARG A 49 0.97 -3.19 20.55
N GLU A 50 -0.28 -2.89 20.78
CA GLU A 50 -1.24 -2.49 19.75
C GLU A 50 -0.80 -1.20 19.05
N GLU A 51 -0.37 -0.20 19.82
CA GLU A 51 0.15 1.06 19.30
C GLU A 51 1.49 0.87 18.56
N LEU A 52 2.35 -0.04 19.04
CA LEU A 52 3.58 -0.39 18.35
C LEU A 52 3.30 -1.00 16.98
N VAL A 53 2.40 -2.00 16.90
CA VAL A 53 2.01 -2.66 15.64
C VAL A 53 1.34 -1.67 14.70
N SER A 54 0.38 -0.89 15.19
CA SER A 54 -0.29 0.17 14.41
C SER A 54 0.72 1.18 13.84
N SER A 55 1.68 1.63 14.66
CA SER A 55 2.72 2.56 14.22
C SER A 55 3.65 1.94 13.18
N ALA A 56 3.99 0.65 13.29
CA ALA A 56 4.83 -0.03 12.32
C ALA A 56 4.13 -0.19 10.96
N ILE A 57 2.83 -0.50 10.96
CA ILE A 57 2.02 -0.57 9.74
C ILE A 57 1.87 0.82 9.11
N ALA A 58 1.57 1.84 9.91
CA ALA A 58 1.43 3.21 9.41
C ALA A 58 2.73 3.73 8.78
N ASP A 59 3.86 3.48 9.41
CA ASP A 59 5.18 3.84 8.89
C ASP A 59 5.49 3.13 7.56
N LEU A 60 5.22 1.82 7.47
CA LEU A 60 5.35 1.06 6.22
C LEU A 60 4.44 1.63 5.13
N THR A 61 3.19 1.92 5.45
CA THR A 61 2.22 2.48 4.50
C THR A 61 2.70 3.81 3.93
N VAL A 62 3.19 4.72 4.78
CA VAL A 62 3.73 6.02 4.34
C VAL A 62 4.90 5.84 3.37
N HIS A 63 5.83 4.93 3.66
CA HIS A 63 6.97 4.67 2.78
C HIS A 63 6.52 4.10 1.43
N VAL A 64 5.66 3.09 1.44
CA VAL A 64 5.16 2.45 0.22
C VAL A 64 4.37 3.43 -0.65
N LEU A 65 3.49 4.23 -0.04
CA LEU A 65 2.75 5.25 -0.79
C LEU A 65 3.68 6.33 -1.35
N GLY A 66 4.73 6.71 -0.61
CA GLY A 66 5.77 7.62 -1.09
C GLY A 66 6.53 7.09 -2.30
N ASP A 67 6.92 5.80 -2.28
CA ASP A 67 7.61 5.14 -3.39
C ASP A 67 6.72 5.03 -4.63
N ILE A 68 5.44 4.67 -4.45
CA ILE A 68 4.45 4.64 -5.53
C ILE A 68 4.29 6.04 -6.13
N HIS A 69 4.16 7.07 -5.28
CA HIS A 69 4.01 8.46 -5.72
C HIS A 69 5.21 8.90 -6.57
N ALA A 70 6.43 8.69 -6.07
CA ALA A 70 7.66 9.02 -6.80
C ALA A 70 7.75 8.30 -8.17
N ARG A 71 7.20 7.08 -8.27
CA ARG A 71 7.19 6.30 -9.49
C ARG A 71 6.21 6.83 -10.54
N VAL A 72 5.03 7.31 -10.13
CA VAL A 72 4.01 7.82 -11.05
C VAL A 72 4.13 9.31 -11.37
N ASP A 73 4.79 10.08 -10.52
CA ASP A 73 4.88 11.55 -10.63
C ASP A 73 5.55 12.04 -11.93
N THR A 74 6.41 11.21 -12.53
CA THR A 74 7.10 11.50 -13.79
C THR A 74 6.32 11.10 -15.04
N ILE A 75 5.12 10.55 -14.89
CA ILE A 75 4.32 10.03 -16.00
C ILE A 75 3.35 11.09 -16.52
N ASP A 76 3.43 11.39 -17.80
CA ASP A 76 2.67 12.48 -18.39
C ASP A 76 1.27 12.10 -18.89
N THR A 77 1.09 10.87 -19.40
CA THR A 77 -0.20 10.45 -19.99
C THR A 77 -1.12 9.81 -18.96
N SER A 78 -2.42 10.11 -19.05
CA SER A 78 -3.44 9.62 -18.11
C SER A 78 -3.49 8.10 -18.07
N ILE A 79 -3.42 7.45 -19.24
CA ILE A 79 -3.43 5.99 -19.33
C ILE A 79 -2.20 5.36 -18.67
N ALA A 80 -1.00 5.83 -18.99
CA ALA A 80 0.22 5.28 -18.41
C ALA A 80 0.29 5.51 -16.89
N TYR A 81 -0.19 6.66 -16.42
CA TYR A 81 -0.25 6.99 -14.99
C TYR A 81 -1.15 6.00 -14.21
N VAL A 82 -2.39 5.79 -14.67
CA VAL A 82 -3.32 4.89 -13.98
C VAL A 82 -2.83 3.44 -14.05
N VAL A 83 -2.31 3.00 -15.19
CA VAL A 83 -1.72 1.67 -15.35
C VAL A 83 -0.55 1.48 -14.40
N GLU A 84 0.39 2.41 -14.36
CA GLU A 84 1.57 2.30 -13.51
C GLU A 84 1.23 2.40 -12.01
N LEU A 85 0.23 3.17 -11.64
CA LEU A 85 -0.29 3.20 -10.26
C LEU A 85 -0.75 1.81 -9.80
N ILE A 86 -1.49 1.09 -10.63
CA ILE A 86 -1.97 -0.26 -10.32
C ILE A 86 -0.81 -1.25 -10.28
N VAL A 87 0.10 -1.19 -11.27
CA VAL A 87 1.29 -2.05 -11.34
C VAL A 87 2.19 -1.83 -10.12
N ALA A 88 2.48 -0.57 -9.76
CA ALA A 88 3.29 -0.23 -8.60
C ALA A 88 2.68 -0.72 -7.30
N GLY A 89 1.35 -0.59 -7.15
CA GLY A 89 0.62 -1.14 -6.00
C GLY A 89 0.76 -2.66 -5.88
N ARG A 90 0.58 -3.41 -6.98
CA ARG A 90 0.80 -4.86 -7.01
C ARG A 90 2.25 -5.24 -6.68
N SER A 91 3.20 -4.55 -7.29
CA SER A 91 4.63 -4.81 -7.07
C SER A 91 5.02 -4.56 -5.61
N ALA A 92 4.53 -3.50 -4.99
CA ALA A 92 4.77 -3.19 -3.59
C ALA A 92 4.27 -4.30 -2.66
N VAL A 93 3.05 -4.82 -2.89
CA VAL A 93 2.49 -5.93 -2.10
C VAL A 93 3.30 -7.21 -2.28
N ARG A 94 3.74 -7.51 -3.52
CA ARG A 94 4.56 -8.71 -3.79
C ARG A 94 5.96 -8.61 -3.18
N ALA A 95 6.53 -7.41 -3.09
CA ALA A 95 7.86 -7.18 -2.56
C ALA A 95 7.92 -7.17 -1.03
N ASP A 96 6.84 -6.79 -0.35
CA ASP A 96 6.82 -6.65 1.11
C ASP A 96 5.96 -7.74 1.79
N PRO A 97 6.58 -8.62 2.60
CA PRO A 97 5.85 -9.71 3.25
C PRO A 97 4.82 -9.24 4.28
N VAL A 98 4.99 -8.06 4.89
CA VAL A 98 4.01 -7.49 5.84
C VAL A 98 2.77 -7.03 5.09
N LEU A 99 2.94 -6.36 3.93
CA LEU A 99 1.82 -5.99 3.06
C LEU A 99 1.10 -7.23 2.50
N ALA A 100 1.85 -8.23 2.05
CA ALA A 100 1.29 -9.50 1.59
C ALA A 100 0.48 -10.18 2.70
N LEU A 101 0.94 -10.12 3.95
CA LEU A 101 0.24 -10.68 5.10
C LEU A 101 -1.04 -9.89 5.43
N LEU A 102 -0.99 -8.55 5.40
CA LEU A 102 -2.14 -7.67 5.61
C LEU A 102 -3.24 -7.90 4.57
N LEU A 103 -2.85 -8.15 3.31
CA LEU A 103 -3.78 -8.31 2.19
C LEU A 103 -4.19 -9.76 1.94
N ARG A 104 -3.75 -10.72 2.76
CA ARG A 104 -4.32 -12.08 2.71
C ARG A 104 -5.77 -12.04 3.16
N ALA A 105 -6.67 -12.43 2.24
CA ALA A 105 -8.10 -12.56 2.52
C ALA A 105 -8.32 -13.73 3.48
N GLN A 106 -8.35 -13.44 4.78
CA GLN A 106 -8.72 -14.41 5.82
C GLN A 106 -10.05 -13.97 6.45
N GLN A 107 -10.84 -14.95 6.89
CA GLN A 107 -12.05 -14.66 7.65
C GLN A 107 -11.70 -13.82 8.89
N GLY A 108 -12.38 -12.68 9.06
CA GLY A 108 -12.15 -11.76 10.16
C GLY A 108 -11.01 -10.75 9.95
N ASN A 109 -10.39 -10.69 8.77
CA ASN A 109 -9.43 -9.64 8.47
C ASN A 109 -10.15 -8.28 8.30
N PRO A 110 -9.91 -7.29 9.18
CA PRO A 110 -10.61 -6.00 9.14
C PRO A 110 -10.29 -5.17 7.89
N VAL A 111 -9.24 -5.52 7.15
CA VAL A 111 -8.91 -4.88 5.86
C VAL A 111 -9.98 -5.20 4.83
N PHE A 112 -10.61 -6.39 4.86
CA PHE A 112 -11.62 -6.85 3.91
C PHE A 112 -13.06 -6.77 4.43
N ASP A 113 -13.34 -5.87 5.36
CA ASP A 113 -14.70 -5.57 5.79
C ASP A 113 -15.46 -4.72 4.75
N THR A 114 -16.76 -4.51 4.99
CA THR A 114 -17.62 -3.70 4.12
C THR A 114 -17.18 -2.23 3.99
N GLY A 115 -16.34 -1.74 4.90
CA GLY A 115 -15.78 -0.38 4.92
C GLY A 115 -14.48 -0.21 4.14
N MET A 116 -13.87 -1.29 3.65
CA MET A 116 -12.57 -1.23 2.98
C MET A 116 -12.55 -0.24 1.81
N MET A 117 -13.52 -0.34 0.90
CA MET A 117 -13.60 0.57 -0.26
C MET A 117 -13.75 2.03 0.16
N SER A 118 -14.54 2.30 1.20
CA SER A 118 -14.73 3.66 1.73
C SER A 118 -13.44 4.25 2.31
N ARG A 119 -12.60 3.43 2.93
CA ARG A 119 -11.29 3.84 3.47
C ARG A 119 -10.23 4.00 2.37
N ALA A 120 -10.26 3.18 1.33
CA ALA A 120 -9.30 3.21 0.24
C ALA A 120 -9.55 4.37 -0.77
N LYS A 121 -10.82 4.76 -0.98
CA LYS A 121 -11.20 5.81 -1.94
C LYS A 121 -10.48 7.15 -1.72
N PRO A 122 -10.39 7.72 -0.50
CA PRO A 122 -9.66 8.98 -0.28
C PRO A 122 -8.20 8.90 -0.70
N VAL A 123 -7.52 7.77 -0.40
CA VAL A 123 -6.12 7.54 -0.79
C VAL A 123 -5.97 7.46 -2.30
N ALA A 124 -6.81 6.66 -2.98
CA ALA A 124 -6.77 6.56 -4.43
C ALA A 124 -7.11 7.90 -5.12
N ARG A 125 -8.03 8.67 -4.55
CA ARG A 125 -8.35 10.02 -5.03
C ARG A 125 -7.16 10.97 -4.89
N GLU A 126 -6.41 10.91 -3.79
CA GLU A 126 -5.20 11.70 -3.60
C GLU A 126 -4.17 11.42 -4.70
N PHE A 127 -3.92 10.14 -5.00
CA PHE A 127 -3.04 9.75 -6.11
C PHE A 127 -3.52 10.23 -7.48
N LEU A 128 -4.82 10.25 -7.74
CA LEU A 128 -5.38 10.64 -9.04
C LEU A 128 -5.65 12.15 -9.17
N SER A 129 -5.60 12.90 -8.08
CA SER A 129 -5.84 14.36 -8.09
C SER A 129 -4.85 15.14 -8.95
N PRO A 130 -3.53 14.84 -8.98
CA PRO A 130 -2.59 15.52 -9.89
C PRO A 130 -2.92 15.29 -11.36
N LEU A 131 -3.44 14.13 -11.70
CA LEU A 131 -3.88 13.79 -13.04
C LEU A 131 -5.14 14.56 -13.43
N ALA A 132 -6.13 14.62 -12.54
CA ALA A 132 -7.35 15.41 -12.74
C ALA A 132 -7.07 16.90 -12.89
N ALA A 133 -6.03 17.42 -12.26
CA ALA A 133 -5.64 18.83 -12.37
C ALA A 133 -5.11 19.20 -13.77
N ARG A 134 -4.61 18.23 -14.55
CA ARG A 134 -4.01 18.46 -15.88
C ARG A 134 -4.83 17.86 -17.04
N ASP A 135 -5.80 17.01 -16.75
CA ASP A 135 -6.64 16.34 -17.75
C ASP A 135 -8.13 16.54 -17.41
N PRO A 136 -8.86 17.41 -18.17
CA PRO A 136 -10.28 17.68 -17.93
C PRO A 136 -11.16 16.42 -18.02
N HIS A 137 -10.85 15.47 -18.91
CA HIS A 137 -11.61 14.24 -19.03
C HIS A 137 -11.50 13.39 -17.73
N VAL A 138 -10.31 13.34 -17.15
CA VAL A 138 -10.09 12.67 -15.86
C VAL A 138 -10.80 13.41 -14.74
N ALA A 139 -10.78 14.74 -14.75
CA ALA A 139 -11.47 15.56 -13.74
C ALA A 139 -12.98 15.29 -13.73
N ASP A 140 -13.61 15.25 -14.90
CA ASP A 140 -15.04 15.02 -15.06
C ASP A 140 -15.45 13.59 -14.66
N ASN A 141 -14.53 12.63 -14.75
CA ASN A 141 -14.77 11.21 -14.48
C ASN A 141 -14.02 10.67 -13.25
N LEU A 142 -13.46 11.52 -12.41
CA LEU A 142 -12.53 11.15 -11.34
C LEU A 142 -13.10 10.06 -10.41
N ASP A 143 -14.36 10.15 -10.00
CA ASP A 143 -14.99 9.17 -9.11
C ASP A 143 -15.10 7.78 -9.73
N ASN A 144 -15.39 7.70 -11.02
CA ASN A 144 -15.46 6.44 -11.76
C ASN A 144 -14.06 5.84 -11.95
N ILE A 145 -13.05 6.69 -12.23
CA ILE A 145 -11.65 6.28 -12.38
C ILE A 145 -11.11 5.77 -11.05
N VAL A 146 -11.39 6.44 -9.94
CA VAL A 146 -11.05 5.98 -8.58
C VAL A 146 -11.67 4.61 -8.31
N GLU A 147 -12.97 4.45 -8.59
CA GLU A 147 -13.70 3.19 -8.36
C GLU A 147 -13.09 2.04 -9.17
N ILE A 148 -12.86 2.22 -10.47
CA ILE A 148 -12.32 1.16 -11.33
C ILE A 148 -10.87 0.84 -11.00
N ALA A 149 -10.03 1.86 -10.72
CA ALA A 149 -8.63 1.66 -10.34
C ALA A 149 -8.51 0.84 -9.04
N LEU A 150 -9.32 1.12 -8.04
CA LEU A 150 -9.37 0.33 -6.80
C LEU A 150 -9.82 -1.11 -7.04
N ARG A 151 -10.88 -1.33 -7.83
CA ARG A 151 -11.38 -2.67 -8.12
C ARG A 151 -10.35 -3.50 -8.87
N LEU A 152 -9.75 -2.94 -9.92
CA LEU A 152 -8.70 -3.61 -10.67
C LEU A 152 -7.46 -3.83 -9.81
N GLY A 153 -7.01 -2.82 -9.07
CA GLY A 153 -5.87 -2.93 -8.17
C GLY A 153 -6.04 -4.05 -7.15
N LEU A 154 -7.20 -4.13 -6.49
CA LEU A 154 -7.52 -5.22 -5.56
C LEU A 154 -7.57 -6.57 -6.27
N SER A 155 -8.20 -6.64 -7.44
CA SER A 155 -8.29 -7.88 -8.21
C SER A 155 -6.90 -8.44 -8.55
N VAL A 156 -6.01 -7.62 -9.08
CA VAL A 156 -4.65 -8.08 -9.50
C VAL A 156 -3.70 -8.33 -8.34
N VAL A 157 -4.01 -7.82 -7.14
CA VAL A 157 -3.28 -8.12 -5.91
C VAL A 157 -3.74 -9.44 -5.29
N LEU A 158 -5.06 -9.70 -5.30
CA LEU A 158 -5.66 -10.83 -4.61
C LEU A 158 -5.72 -12.10 -5.46
N PHE A 159 -5.78 -11.94 -6.78
CA PHE A 159 -5.94 -13.06 -7.70
C PHE A 159 -4.75 -13.07 -8.69
N ASP A 160 -3.99 -14.14 -8.65
CA ASP A 160 -2.94 -14.39 -9.66
C ASP A 160 -3.55 -15.07 -10.90
N SER A 161 -2.91 -14.88 -12.05
CA SER A 161 -3.36 -15.42 -13.31
C SER A 161 -2.15 -15.73 -14.21
N ASP A 162 -2.15 -16.87 -14.85
CA ASP A 162 -1.10 -17.25 -15.81
C ASP A 162 -1.01 -16.28 -17.00
N ALA A 163 -2.14 -15.63 -17.34
CA ALA A 163 -2.20 -14.66 -18.43
C ALA A 163 -1.67 -13.26 -18.06
N VAL A 164 -1.51 -12.97 -16.76
CA VAL A 164 -1.06 -11.66 -16.25
C VAL A 164 -0.07 -11.90 -15.10
N HIS A 165 1.03 -12.58 -15.43
CA HIS A 165 1.97 -13.03 -14.41
C HIS A 165 3.01 -11.96 -14.08
N THR A 166 3.61 -11.35 -15.09
CA THR A 166 4.63 -10.30 -14.92
C THR A 166 4.01 -8.91 -14.82
N ASP A 167 4.81 -7.93 -14.44
CA ASP A 167 4.39 -6.53 -14.44
C ASP A 167 4.18 -6.00 -15.85
N ASP A 168 4.92 -6.53 -16.85
CA ASP A 168 4.76 -6.15 -18.24
C ASP A 168 3.47 -6.73 -18.83
N ASP A 169 3.12 -7.98 -18.53
CA ASP A 169 1.82 -8.56 -18.92
C ASP A 169 0.66 -7.72 -18.33
N LEU A 170 0.81 -7.30 -17.08
CA LEU A 170 -0.20 -6.46 -16.42
C LEU A 170 -0.32 -5.09 -17.09
N ARG A 171 0.78 -4.44 -17.43
CA ARG A 171 0.77 -3.16 -18.17
C ARG A 171 0.03 -3.27 -19.49
N GLU A 172 0.35 -4.30 -20.27
CA GLU A 172 -0.29 -4.55 -21.56
C GLU A 172 -1.79 -4.78 -21.39
N PHE A 173 -2.16 -5.68 -20.48
CA PHE A 173 -3.56 -5.98 -20.17
C PHE A 173 -4.34 -4.74 -19.73
N LEU A 174 -3.85 -3.99 -18.74
CA LEU A 174 -4.54 -2.78 -18.24
C LEU A 174 -4.62 -1.69 -19.32
N THR A 175 -3.56 -1.49 -20.12
CA THR A 175 -3.56 -0.49 -21.18
C THR A 175 -4.65 -0.79 -22.22
N MET A 176 -4.79 -2.05 -22.62
CA MET A 176 -5.81 -2.47 -23.57
C MET A 176 -7.23 -2.12 -23.08
N TRP A 177 -7.54 -2.38 -21.82
CA TRP A 177 -8.89 -2.24 -21.29
C TRP A 177 -9.21 -0.84 -20.74
N LEU A 178 -8.21 -0.09 -20.26
CA LEU A 178 -8.42 1.24 -19.71
C LEU A 178 -8.30 2.36 -20.75
N ARG A 179 -7.64 2.13 -21.87
CA ARG A 179 -7.46 3.15 -22.92
C ARG A 179 -8.76 3.78 -23.39
N PRO A 180 -9.84 3.04 -23.73
CA PRO A 180 -11.08 3.66 -24.18
C PRO A 180 -11.76 4.55 -23.13
N ALA A 181 -11.49 4.29 -21.84
CA ALA A 181 -12.06 5.07 -20.74
C ALA A 181 -11.25 6.31 -20.38
N LEU A 182 -9.94 6.31 -20.65
CA LEU A 182 -9.02 7.37 -20.29
C LEU A 182 -8.57 8.24 -21.47
N GLU A 183 -8.69 7.73 -22.69
CA GLU A 183 -8.36 8.42 -23.95
C GLU A 183 -9.54 8.23 -24.92
N PRO A 184 -10.71 8.86 -24.67
CA PRO A 184 -11.84 8.76 -25.58
C PRO A 184 -11.48 9.41 -26.93
N THR A 185 -11.84 8.73 -28.03
CA THR A 185 -11.64 9.16 -29.42
C THR A 185 -12.46 10.39 -29.76
#